data_1c785ca19d596a5040cf2c06f23b0524
#
_entry.id   1c785ca19d596a5040cf2c06f23b0524
#
_cell.length_a   1.000
_cell.length_b   1.000
_cell.length_c   1.000
_cell.angle_alpha   90.00
_cell.angle_beta   90.00
_cell.angle_gamma   90.00
#
_symmetry.space_group_name_H-M   'P 1'
#
loop_
_entity.id
_entity.type
_entity.pdbx_description
1 polymer ?
#
loop_
_entity_poly.entity_id
_entity_poly.type
_entity_poly.pdbx_seq_one_letter_code
_entity_poly.pdbx_strand_id
1 'polypeptide(L)'
;TMETNQGGAYVWNETAVKDHTETDNDDGTATYTVTINEGLTFSDGTPITAANYLAQVMAFSTPVAVAAGMPGTMGQSFVGYKEFNAYTGEEAEGTSKIFSGIRLLDEYTFSVTVSSDYLPYYFAYTYAAFDPAPLGLWLGDGVEIKDDGEGCYLSDAFYAKDDAGEYVTTAHLNESRYDVSTYPFSGPYTITDWDQGTKQCTLTINPEFKGNFEGQTPSIETVVYVFIVSETQLEQLKTG
;
A
#
# COMPACT_ATOMS: atom_id res chain seq x y z
N THR A 1 3.09 -4.78 -7.19
CA THR A 1 3.01 -6.13 -7.80
C THR A 1 2.73 -6.10 -9.30
N MET A 2 1.98 -5.16 -9.81
CA MET A 2 1.60 -5.06 -11.22
C MET A 2 1.91 -3.68 -11.78
N GLU A 3 2.15 -3.62 -13.08
CA GLU A 3 2.40 -2.39 -13.82
C GLU A 3 1.57 -2.36 -15.11
N THR A 4 1.49 -1.19 -15.75
CA THR A 4 0.84 -1.04 -17.05
C THR A 4 1.90 -1.00 -18.14
N ASN A 5 1.83 -1.89 -19.13
CA ASN A 5 2.75 -1.89 -20.26
C ASN A 5 2.40 -0.79 -21.28
N GLN A 6 3.24 -0.60 -22.29
CA GLN A 6 3.05 0.42 -23.34
C GLN A 6 1.73 0.24 -24.13
N GLY A 7 1.18 -0.96 -24.18
CA GLY A 7 -0.12 -1.26 -24.80
C GLY A 7 -1.33 -0.98 -23.90
N GLY A 8 -1.13 -0.53 -22.67
CA GLY A 8 -2.17 -0.28 -21.69
C GLY A 8 -2.69 -1.54 -20.96
N ALA A 9 -2.03 -2.68 -21.14
CA ALA A 9 -2.38 -3.90 -20.41
C ALA A 9 -1.65 -3.95 -19.06
N TYR A 10 -2.34 -4.43 -18.04
CA TYR A 10 -1.72 -4.76 -16.75
C TYR A 10 -0.87 -6.02 -16.88
N VAL A 11 0.32 -5.99 -16.32
CA VAL A 11 1.27 -7.10 -16.33
C VAL A 11 1.88 -7.27 -14.95
N TRP A 12 2.19 -8.50 -14.57
CA TRP A 12 2.91 -8.77 -13.34
C TRP A 12 4.36 -8.31 -13.47
N ASN A 13 4.87 -7.65 -12.43
CA ASN A 13 6.28 -7.28 -12.37
C ASN A 13 7.09 -8.45 -11.80
N GLU A 14 7.72 -9.23 -12.67
CA GLU A 14 8.51 -10.41 -12.29
C GLU A 14 9.77 -10.05 -11.49
N THR A 15 10.19 -8.78 -11.46
CA THR A 15 11.27 -8.34 -10.56
C THR A 15 10.81 -8.26 -9.10
N ALA A 16 9.51 -8.16 -8.86
CA ALA A 16 8.91 -8.12 -7.52
C ALA A 16 8.09 -9.37 -7.20
N VAL A 17 7.44 -9.99 -8.19
CA VAL A 17 6.55 -11.15 -8.02
C VAL A 17 7.23 -12.40 -8.54
N LYS A 18 7.38 -13.40 -7.68
CA LYS A 18 7.97 -14.72 -7.99
C LYS A 18 6.93 -15.66 -8.60
N ASP A 19 5.71 -15.63 -8.07
CA ASP A 19 4.62 -16.49 -8.51
C ASP A 19 3.25 -15.87 -8.14
N HIS A 20 2.24 -16.22 -8.92
CA HIS A 20 0.86 -15.82 -8.63
C HIS A 20 -0.13 -16.88 -9.11
N THR A 21 -1.25 -17.00 -8.40
CA THR A 21 -2.34 -17.90 -8.77
C THR A 21 -3.68 -17.22 -8.61
N GLU A 22 -4.63 -17.62 -9.44
CA GLU A 22 -6.04 -17.23 -9.36
C GLU A 22 -6.88 -18.50 -9.19
N THR A 23 -7.83 -18.45 -8.26
CA THR A 23 -8.74 -19.55 -7.96
C THR A 23 -10.16 -19.01 -7.89
N ASP A 24 -11.00 -19.48 -8.82
CA ASP A 24 -12.46 -19.29 -8.73
C ASP A 24 -13.00 -20.25 -7.67
N ASN A 25 -13.68 -19.71 -6.66
CA ASN A 25 -14.25 -20.51 -5.58
C ASN A 25 -15.70 -20.91 -5.89
N ASP A 26 -16.17 -22.02 -5.33
CA ASP A 26 -17.52 -22.55 -5.55
C ASP A 26 -18.65 -21.61 -5.08
N ASP A 27 -18.35 -20.66 -4.20
CA ASP A 27 -19.27 -19.65 -3.68
C ASP A 27 -19.35 -18.37 -4.54
N GLY A 28 -18.64 -18.35 -5.67
CA GLY A 28 -18.59 -17.22 -6.61
C GLY A 28 -17.59 -16.13 -6.24
N THR A 29 -16.82 -16.32 -5.19
CA THR A 29 -15.65 -15.46 -4.87
C THR A 29 -14.43 -15.88 -5.70
N ALA A 30 -13.40 -15.04 -5.78
CA ALA A 30 -12.13 -15.39 -6.41
C ALA A 30 -10.95 -15.04 -5.47
N THR A 31 -10.02 -15.97 -5.34
CA THR A 31 -8.83 -15.80 -4.51
C THR A 31 -7.60 -15.62 -5.39
N TYR A 32 -6.88 -14.54 -5.16
CA TYR A 32 -5.60 -14.23 -5.77
C TYR A 32 -4.50 -14.43 -4.73
N THR A 33 -3.57 -15.34 -5.00
CA THR A 33 -2.39 -15.57 -4.16
C THR A 33 -1.17 -15.04 -4.87
N VAL A 34 -0.35 -14.27 -4.16
CA VAL A 34 0.87 -13.65 -4.69
C VAL A 34 2.04 -14.01 -3.79
N THR A 35 3.09 -14.56 -4.39
CA THR A 35 4.39 -14.78 -3.75
C THR A 35 5.37 -13.76 -4.30
N ILE A 36 5.94 -12.92 -3.45
CA ILE A 36 6.96 -11.94 -3.83
C ILE A 36 8.35 -12.55 -3.84
N ASN A 37 9.27 -11.93 -4.58
CA ASN A 37 10.67 -12.31 -4.57
C ASN A 37 11.31 -12.06 -3.18
N GLU A 38 12.12 -12.99 -2.73
CA GLU A 38 12.95 -12.83 -1.55
C GLU A 38 14.09 -11.82 -1.82
N GLY A 39 14.55 -11.12 -0.78
CA GLY A 39 15.68 -10.19 -0.88
C GLY A 39 15.33 -8.84 -1.51
N LEU A 40 14.05 -8.51 -1.68
CA LEU A 40 13.62 -7.16 -1.96
C LEU A 40 13.84 -6.27 -0.74
N THR A 41 14.31 -5.04 -0.97
CA THR A 41 14.60 -4.07 0.09
C THR A 41 14.04 -2.70 -0.25
N PHE A 42 13.71 -1.93 0.77
CA PHE A 42 13.51 -0.49 0.65
C PHE A 42 14.85 0.23 0.42
N SER A 43 14.79 1.51 0.12
CA SER A 43 15.95 2.36 -0.18
C SER A 43 16.97 2.49 0.96
N ASP A 44 16.60 2.17 2.18
CA ASP A 44 17.47 2.13 3.37
C ASP A 44 18.02 0.72 3.65
N GLY A 45 17.72 -0.26 2.80
CA GLY A 45 18.14 -1.65 2.96
C GLY A 45 17.23 -2.49 3.86
N THR A 46 16.15 -1.94 4.42
CA THR A 46 15.20 -2.76 5.20
C THR A 46 14.45 -3.75 4.30
N PRO A 47 14.25 -5.01 4.74
CA PRO A 47 13.58 -6.01 3.94
C PRO A 47 12.13 -5.66 3.61
N ILE A 48 11.70 -6.02 2.41
CA ILE A 48 10.30 -6.00 1.98
C ILE A 48 9.73 -7.41 2.12
N THR A 49 8.63 -7.53 2.85
CA THR A 49 7.89 -8.77 3.05
C THR A 49 6.46 -8.65 2.53
N ALA A 50 5.71 -9.74 2.50
CA ALA A 50 4.30 -9.75 2.12
C ALA A 50 3.45 -8.79 2.97
N ALA A 51 3.77 -8.62 4.26
CA ALA A 51 3.08 -7.68 5.14
C ALA A 51 3.18 -6.23 4.65
N ASN A 52 4.29 -5.84 4.02
CA ASN A 52 4.45 -4.49 3.47
C ASN A 52 3.47 -4.18 2.33
N TYR A 53 3.10 -5.19 1.53
CA TYR A 53 2.08 -5.04 0.47
C TYR A 53 0.67 -4.91 1.04
N LEU A 54 0.42 -5.48 2.22
CA LEU A 54 -0.88 -5.43 2.88
C LEU A 54 -1.06 -4.19 3.79
N ALA A 55 0.03 -3.48 4.13
CA ALA A 55 0.00 -2.38 5.10
C ALA A 55 -1.07 -1.32 4.79
N GLN A 56 -1.11 -0.85 3.54
CA GLN A 56 -2.03 0.19 3.13
C GLN A 56 -3.48 -0.28 3.11
N VAL A 57 -3.77 -1.44 2.53
CA VAL A 57 -5.14 -1.96 2.46
C VAL A 57 -5.69 -2.28 3.83
N MET A 58 -4.87 -2.82 4.74
CA MET A 58 -5.27 -3.08 6.12
C MET A 58 -5.60 -1.78 6.87
N ALA A 59 -4.71 -0.78 6.82
CA ALA A 59 -4.93 0.52 7.46
C ALA A 59 -6.18 1.23 6.91
N PHE A 60 -6.28 1.33 5.57
CA PHE A 60 -7.32 2.12 4.87
C PHE A 60 -8.64 1.36 4.68
N SER A 61 -8.79 0.25 5.38
CA SER A 61 -10.06 -0.46 5.53
C SER A 61 -10.66 -0.33 6.93
N THR A 62 -10.16 0.62 7.74
CA THR A 62 -10.55 0.80 9.14
C THR A 62 -11.25 2.12 9.41
N PRO A 63 -12.03 2.24 10.50
CA PRO A 63 -12.59 3.52 10.93
C PRO A 63 -11.52 4.51 11.42
N VAL A 64 -10.33 4.04 11.82
CA VAL A 64 -9.18 4.88 12.19
C VAL A 64 -8.71 5.72 10.99
N ALA A 65 -8.64 5.11 9.80
CA ALA A 65 -8.32 5.84 8.57
C ALA A 65 -9.37 6.91 8.24
N VAL A 66 -10.66 6.59 8.42
CA VAL A 66 -11.75 7.56 8.23
C VAL A 66 -11.63 8.72 9.23
N ALA A 67 -11.31 8.46 10.49
CA ALA A 67 -11.05 9.49 11.48
C ALA A 67 -9.86 10.40 11.12
N ALA A 68 -8.86 9.85 10.42
CA ALA A 68 -7.73 10.61 9.86
C ALA A 68 -8.06 11.34 8.54
N GLY A 69 -9.32 11.30 8.07
CA GLY A 69 -9.75 11.92 6.81
C GLY A 69 -9.28 11.16 5.55
N MET A 70 -9.01 9.88 5.67
CA MET A 70 -8.67 8.99 4.57
C MET A 70 -9.89 8.19 4.09
N PRO A 71 -9.89 7.57 2.90
CA PRO A 71 -11.09 6.95 2.33
C PRO A 71 -11.72 5.82 3.16
N GLY A 72 -10.95 5.01 3.87
CA GLY A 72 -11.48 3.87 4.64
C GLY A 72 -12.09 2.72 3.83
N THR A 73 -12.09 2.80 2.50
CA THR A 73 -12.79 1.86 1.60
C THR A 73 -11.86 1.01 0.73
N MET A 74 -10.56 1.01 1.02
CA MET A 74 -9.58 0.38 0.14
C MET A 74 -9.81 -1.12 -0.05
N GLY A 75 -10.25 -1.81 1.00
CA GLY A 75 -10.55 -3.24 0.97
C GLY A 75 -12.02 -3.59 0.68
N GLN A 76 -12.86 -2.64 0.25
CA GLN A 76 -14.31 -2.85 0.12
C GLN A 76 -14.73 -4.00 -0.80
N SER A 77 -13.85 -4.40 -1.72
CA SER A 77 -14.10 -5.52 -2.65
C SER A 77 -13.77 -6.89 -2.05
N PHE A 78 -13.14 -6.95 -0.88
CA PHE A 78 -12.72 -8.21 -0.28
C PHE A 78 -13.76 -8.75 0.71
N VAL A 79 -13.79 -10.07 0.80
CA VAL A 79 -14.64 -10.79 1.77
C VAL A 79 -14.34 -10.33 3.20
N GLY A 80 -15.36 -10.13 4.03
CA GLY A 80 -15.20 -9.71 5.43
C GLY A 80 -14.90 -8.22 5.64
N TYR A 81 -14.89 -7.42 4.58
CA TYR A 81 -14.63 -5.98 4.70
C TYR A 81 -15.60 -5.25 5.63
N LYS A 82 -16.90 -5.54 5.54
CA LYS A 82 -17.93 -4.81 6.30
C LYS A 82 -17.73 -4.96 7.80
N GLU A 83 -17.49 -6.17 8.24
CA GLU A 83 -17.27 -6.52 9.64
C GLU A 83 -15.94 -5.94 10.15
N PHE A 84 -14.88 -6.02 9.34
CA PHE A 84 -13.57 -5.45 9.65
C PHE A 84 -13.62 -3.91 9.70
N ASN A 85 -14.25 -3.27 8.73
CA ASN A 85 -14.40 -1.80 8.69
C ASN A 85 -15.25 -1.26 9.85
N ALA A 86 -16.15 -2.06 10.39
CA ALA A 86 -16.98 -1.68 11.55
C ALA A 86 -16.26 -1.88 12.90
N TYR A 87 -15.12 -2.58 12.94
CA TYR A 87 -14.39 -2.85 14.17
C TYR A 87 -13.63 -1.61 14.67
N THR A 88 -13.87 -1.22 15.91
CA THR A 88 -13.35 0.01 16.54
C THR A 88 -12.29 -0.24 17.62
N GLY A 89 -11.76 -1.46 17.72
CA GLY A 89 -10.86 -1.89 18.77
C GLY A 89 -11.55 -2.66 19.90
N GLU A 90 -12.88 -2.77 19.84
CA GLU A 90 -13.69 -3.51 20.81
C GLU A 90 -14.65 -4.44 20.06
N GLU A 91 -14.85 -5.65 20.60
CA GLU A 91 -15.80 -6.61 20.04
C GLU A 91 -17.24 -6.10 20.18
N ALA A 92 -17.99 -6.14 19.10
CA ALA A 92 -19.40 -5.79 19.04
C ALA A 92 -20.13 -6.67 18.03
N GLU A 93 -21.46 -6.73 18.11
CA GLU A 93 -22.26 -7.47 17.13
C GLU A 93 -22.05 -6.89 15.71
N GLY A 94 -21.79 -7.76 14.75
CA GLY A 94 -21.55 -7.36 13.34
C GLY A 94 -20.18 -6.76 13.08
N THR A 95 -19.24 -6.85 14.03
CA THR A 95 -17.86 -6.41 13.85
C THR A 95 -16.88 -7.59 13.94
N SER A 96 -15.72 -7.45 13.32
CA SER A 96 -14.63 -8.42 13.44
C SER A 96 -13.29 -7.71 13.33
N LYS A 97 -12.36 -8.03 14.22
CA LYS A 97 -10.97 -7.63 14.06
C LYS A 97 -10.27 -8.39 12.93
N ILE A 98 -10.84 -9.53 12.51
CA ILE A 98 -10.28 -10.39 11.48
C ILE A 98 -10.82 -9.95 10.11
N PHE A 99 -9.92 -9.63 9.18
CA PHE A 99 -10.24 -9.38 7.78
C PHE A 99 -10.11 -10.68 6.99
N SER A 100 -11.16 -11.47 6.93
CA SER A 100 -11.14 -12.85 6.41
C SER A 100 -10.76 -12.96 4.93
N GLY A 101 -11.02 -11.92 4.13
CA GLY A 101 -10.64 -11.86 2.72
C GLY A 101 -9.18 -11.49 2.47
N ILE A 102 -8.38 -11.24 3.51
CA ILE A 102 -6.95 -10.94 3.38
C ILE A 102 -6.17 -11.93 4.25
N ARG A 103 -5.15 -12.57 3.68
CA ARG A 103 -4.32 -13.56 4.37
C ARG A 103 -2.83 -13.23 4.20
N LEU A 104 -2.08 -13.42 5.26
CA LEU A 104 -0.63 -13.44 5.28
C LEU A 104 -0.19 -14.89 5.49
N LEU A 105 0.09 -15.60 4.39
CA LEU A 105 0.30 -17.05 4.40
C LEU A 105 1.70 -17.43 4.92
N ASP A 106 2.69 -16.62 4.57
CA ASP A 106 4.06 -16.69 5.10
C ASP A 106 4.76 -15.32 4.92
N GLU A 107 6.06 -15.26 5.17
CA GLU A 107 6.86 -14.02 5.09
C GLU A 107 6.80 -13.35 3.70
N TYR A 108 6.64 -14.15 2.63
CA TYR A 108 6.70 -13.66 1.25
C TYR A 108 5.42 -13.95 0.46
N THR A 109 4.40 -14.52 1.08
CA THR A 109 3.16 -14.90 0.39
C THR A 109 1.93 -14.32 1.08
N PHE A 110 1.10 -13.64 0.31
CA PHE A 110 -0.21 -13.18 0.76
C PHE A 110 -1.31 -13.61 -0.22
N SER A 111 -2.55 -13.59 0.22
CA SER A 111 -3.69 -13.72 -0.68
C SER A 111 -4.80 -12.74 -0.35
N VAL A 112 -5.60 -12.44 -1.37
CA VAL A 112 -6.84 -11.66 -1.24
C VAL A 112 -7.98 -12.39 -1.89
N THR A 113 -9.13 -12.41 -1.24
CA THR A 113 -10.37 -13.04 -1.75
C THR A 113 -11.39 -11.95 -2.07
N VAL A 114 -11.67 -11.80 -3.35
CA VAL A 114 -12.65 -10.84 -3.88
C VAL A 114 -14.06 -11.39 -3.68
N SER A 115 -14.95 -10.57 -3.14
CA SER A 115 -16.37 -10.92 -2.95
C SER A 115 -17.08 -11.10 -4.28
N SER A 116 -18.02 -12.02 -4.34
CA SER A 116 -18.89 -12.26 -5.52
C SER A 116 -19.67 -11.02 -5.95
N ASP A 117 -19.92 -10.07 -5.05
CA ASP A 117 -20.59 -8.80 -5.37
C ASP A 117 -19.76 -7.92 -6.36
N TYR A 118 -18.45 -8.16 -6.47
CA TYR A 118 -17.54 -7.44 -7.34
C TYR A 118 -17.08 -8.25 -8.56
N LEU A 119 -17.68 -9.42 -8.75
CA LEU A 119 -17.37 -10.35 -9.86
C LEU A 119 -18.64 -10.64 -10.68
N PRO A 120 -18.49 -10.98 -12.00
CA PRO A 120 -17.23 -10.97 -12.74
C PRO A 120 -16.76 -9.55 -13.09
N TYR A 121 -15.45 -9.33 -13.05
CA TYR A 121 -14.83 -8.07 -13.48
C TYR A 121 -13.67 -8.36 -14.43
N TYR A 122 -13.64 -7.71 -15.59
CA TYR A 122 -12.63 -8.01 -16.64
C TYR A 122 -11.19 -7.86 -16.16
N PHE A 123 -10.93 -6.90 -15.26
CA PHE A 123 -9.62 -6.65 -14.68
C PHE A 123 -9.51 -7.16 -13.24
N ALA A 124 -10.24 -8.24 -12.89
CA ALA A 124 -10.32 -8.71 -11.50
C ALA A 124 -8.95 -9.00 -10.85
N TYR A 125 -7.97 -9.46 -11.63
CA TYR A 125 -6.59 -9.66 -11.14
C TYR A 125 -5.94 -8.36 -10.59
N THR A 126 -6.40 -7.18 -10.99
CA THR A 126 -5.91 -5.91 -10.43
C THR A 126 -6.32 -5.68 -8.98
N TYR A 127 -7.26 -6.46 -8.45
CA TYR A 127 -7.55 -6.45 -7.02
C TYR A 127 -6.35 -6.92 -6.16
N ALA A 128 -5.41 -7.67 -6.75
CA ALA A 128 -4.15 -8.07 -6.09
C ALA A 128 -2.97 -7.13 -6.41
N ALA A 129 -3.22 -5.99 -7.06
CA ALA A 129 -2.20 -5.00 -7.41
C ALA A 129 -1.92 -4.09 -6.23
N PHE A 130 -0.97 -4.46 -5.39
CA PHE A 130 -0.50 -3.68 -4.25
C PHE A 130 0.93 -3.20 -4.44
N ASP A 131 1.24 -2.06 -3.84
CA ASP A 131 2.60 -1.54 -3.71
C ASP A 131 3.08 -1.69 -2.27
N PRO A 132 4.35 -2.09 -2.05
CA PRO A 132 4.85 -2.25 -0.70
C PRO A 132 5.11 -0.89 -0.05
N ALA A 133 4.71 -0.77 1.20
CA ALA A 133 4.98 0.39 2.03
C ALA A 133 5.62 -0.02 3.35
N PRO A 134 6.50 0.81 3.94
CA PRO A 134 6.97 0.59 5.29
C PRO A 134 5.77 0.48 6.25
N LEU A 135 5.77 -0.52 7.13
CA LEU A 135 4.65 -0.71 8.06
C LEU A 135 4.40 0.55 8.90
N GLY A 136 5.48 1.16 9.41
CA GLY A 136 5.41 2.38 10.21
C GLY A 136 4.74 3.55 9.50
N LEU A 137 4.80 3.63 8.16
CA LEU A 137 4.15 4.72 7.40
C LEU A 137 2.63 4.77 7.61
N TRP A 138 1.96 3.61 7.53
CA TRP A 138 0.50 3.53 7.57
C TRP A 138 -0.08 2.96 8.86
N LEU A 139 0.73 2.26 9.65
CA LEU A 139 0.24 1.59 10.85
C LEU A 139 0.69 2.28 12.14
N GLY A 140 1.81 3.01 12.11
CA GLY A 140 2.47 3.54 13.30
C GLY A 140 3.46 2.56 13.93
N ASP A 141 4.24 3.06 14.87
CA ASP A 141 5.29 2.29 15.52
C ASP A 141 4.73 1.16 16.38
N GLY A 142 5.31 -0.04 16.21
CA GLY A 142 4.96 -1.22 17.00
C GLY A 142 3.64 -1.89 16.62
N VAL A 143 2.97 -1.42 15.57
CA VAL A 143 1.81 -2.11 15.00
C VAL A 143 2.25 -3.20 14.03
N GLU A 144 1.67 -4.37 14.16
CA GLU A 144 1.95 -5.54 13.34
C GLU A 144 0.69 -6.00 12.61
N ILE A 145 0.88 -6.53 11.39
CA ILE A 145 -0.13 -7.33 10.70
C ILE A 145 0.10 -8.78 11.09
N LYS A 146 -0.94 -9.44 11.58
CA LYS A 146 -0.93 -10.85 11.97
C LYS A 146 -2.00 -11.61 11.22
N ASP A 147 -1.81 -12.92 11.08
CA ASP A 147 -2.81 -13.86 10.52
C ASP A 147 -3.04 -14.97 11.56
N ASP A 148 -4.30 -15.27 11.86
CA ASP A 148 -4.67 -16.30 12.86
C ASP A 148 -5.12 -17.64 12.24
N GLY A 149 -5.02 -17.73 10.91
CA GLY A 149 -5.53 -18.88 10.14
C GLY A 149 -6.90 -18.64 9.50
N GLU A 150 -7.64 -17.62 9.95
CA GLU A 150 -8.94 -17.22 9.39
C GLU A 150 -8.86 -15.91 8.59
N GLY A 151 -7.90 -15.03 8.91
CA GLY A 151 -7.67 -13.77 8.22
C GLY A 151 -6.61 -12.90 8.88
N CYS A 152 -6.26 -11.82 8.19
CA CYS A 152 -5.36 -10.81 8.74
C CYS A 152 -6.05 -9.92 9.77
N TYR A 153 -5.28 -9.47 10.75
CA TYR A 153 -5.70 -8.45 11.71
C TYR A 153 -4.54 -7.54 12.10
N LEU A 154 -4.89 -6.33 12.54
CA LEU A 154 -3.93 -5.38 13.11
C LEU A 154 -3.80 -5.61 14.61
N SER A 155 -2.59 -5.50 15.14
CA SER A 155 -2.38 -5.58 16.60
C SER A 155 -3.17 -4.47 17.33
N ASP A 156 -3.54 -4.71 18.58
CA ASP A 156 -4.42 -3.83 19.36
C ASP A 156 -3.87 -2.39 19.47
N ALA A 157 -2.54 -2.22 19.36
CA ALA A 157 -1.90 -0.91 19.35
C ALA A 157 -2.43 0.03 18.25
N PHE A 158 -2.89 -0.51 17.13
CA PHE A 158 -3.47 0.29 16.04
C PHE A 158 -4.77 1.02 16.46
N TYR A 159 -5.55 0.39 17.33
CA TYR A 159 -6.84 0.89 17.84
C TYR A 159 -6.71 1.59 19.19
N ALA A 160 -5.48 1.80 19.68
CA ALA A 160 -5.26 2.47 20.95
C ALA A 160 -5.81 3.89 20.93
N LYS A 161 -6.47 4.28 22.02
CA LYS A 161 -7.05 5.62 22.21
C LYS A 161 -6.31 6.37 23.30
N ASP A 162 -6.24 7.68 23.15
CA ASP A 162 -5.72 8.60 24.16
C ASP A 162 -6.77 8.90 25.26
N ASP A 163 -6.41 9.76 26.19
CA ASP A 163 -7.30 10.18 27.30
C ASP A 163 -8.56 10.94 26.84
N ALA A 164 -8.56 11.48 25.60
CA ALA A 164 -9.71 12.13 24.99
C ALA A 164 -10.62 11.14 24.24
N GLY A 165 -10.20 9.88 24.10
CA GLY A 165 -10.91 8.83 23.37
C GLY A 165 -10.64 8.83 21.86
N GLU A 166 -9.65 9.60 21.39
CA GLU A 166 -9.24 9.67 19.99
C GLU A 166 -8.18 8.59 19.69
N TYR A 167 -8.20 8.02 18.50
CA TYR A 167 -7.18 7.04 18.11
C TYR A 167 -5.80 7.70 17.99
N VAL A 168 -4.82 7.17 18.69
CA VAL A 168 -3.42 7.62 18.60
C VAL A 168 -2.90 7.53 17.18
N THR A 169 -3.25 6.47 16.46
CA THR A 169 -2.88 6.27 15.06
C THR A 169 -3.44 7.34 14.12
N THR A 170 -4.56 8.01 14.46
CA THR A 170 -5.08 9.12 13.66
C THR A 170 -4.10 10.29 13.58
N ALA A 171 -3.46 10.65 14.69
CA ALA A 171 -2.43 11.70 14.70
C ALA A 171 -1.22 11.27 13.84
N HIS A 172 -0.75 10.04 14.00
CA HIS A 172 0.32 9.47 13.21
C HIS A 172 0.01 9.52 11.70
N LEU A 173 -1.16 9.05 11.26
CA LEU A 173 -1.58 9.09 9.86
C LEU A 173 -1.65 10.51 9.30
N ASN A 174 -2.07 11.47 10.12
CA ASN A 174 -2.10 12.88 9.71
C ASN A 174 -0.71 13.48 9.52
N GLU A 175 0.27 13.08 10.32
CA GLU A 175 1.67 13.51 10.19
C GLU A 175 2.34 12.83 9.00
N SER A 176 2.26 11.50 8.92
CA SER A 176 2.95 10.68 7.92
C SER A 176 2.59 11.04 6.48
N ARG A 177 1.33 11.37 6.20
CA ARG A 177 0.92 11.73 4.83
C ARG A 177 1.49 13.05 4.32
N TYR A 178 2.04 13.89 5.21
CA TYR A 178 2.68 15.17 4.85
C TYR A 178 4.20 15.12 4.99
N ASP A 179 4.74 14.10 5.64
CA ASP A 179 6.17 13.93 5.84
C ASP A 179 6.65 12.53 5.39
N VAL A 180 6.26 12.18 4.17
CA VAL A 180 6.62 10.88 3.57
C VAL A 180 8.13 10.72 3.35
N SER A 181 8.90 11.81 3.36
CA SER A 181 10.35 11.78 3.16
C SER A 181 11.13 11.12 4.29
N THR A 182 10.51 10.95 5.47
CA THR A 182 11.12 10.25 6.63
C THR A 182 11.10 8.73 6.48
N TYR A 183 10.34 8.21 5.52
CA TYR A 183 10.19 6.78 5.28
C TYR A 183 10.98 6.33 4.05
N PRO A 184 11.50 5.09 4.06
CA PRO A 184 12.19 4.55 2.91
C PRO A 184 11.22 4.24 1.76
N PHE A 185 11.76 4.23 0.54
CA PHE A 185 11.00 4.05 -0.70
C PHE A 185 11.28 2.69 -1.33
N SER A 186 10.26 2.09 -1.95
CA SER A 186 10.38 0.86 -2.74
C SER A 186 10.48 1.10 -4.24
N GLY A 187 10.17 2.30 -4.70
CA GLY A 187 10.16 2.68 -6.11
C GLY A 187 11.53 3.02 -6.69
N PRO A 188 11.59 3.40 -7.98
CA PRO A 188 12.83 3.68 -8.70
C PRO A 188 13.59 4.90 -8.21
N TYR A 189 12.94 5.80 -7.49
CA TYR A 189 13.52 7.04 -6.96
C TYR A 189 13.18 7.23 -5.49
N THR A 190 14.05 7.96 -4.78
CA THR A 190 13.85 8.45 -3.41
C THR A 190 13.77 9.97 -3.42
N ILE A 191 12.98 10.54 -2.50
CA ILE A 191 13.00 11.98 -2.24
C ILE A 191 14.24 12.30 -1.42
N THR A 192 15.13 13.12 -1.99
CA THR A 192 16.39 13.53 -1.32
C THR A 192 16.38 14.97 -0.86
N ASP A 193 15.47 15.78 -1.39
CA ASP A 193 15.27 17.15 -0.94
C ASP A 193 13.83 17.60 -1.20
N TRP A 194 13.24 18.30 -0.24
CA TRP A 194 11.94 18.92 -0.34
C TRP A 194 11.97 20.35 0.22
N ASP A 195 11.86 21.33 -0.64
CA ASP A 195 11.75 22.75 -0.25
C ASP A 195 10.27 23.17 -0.22
N GLN A 196 9.75 23.31 1.00
CA GLN A 196 8.36 23.73 1.21
C GLN A 196 8.10 25.17 0.72
N GLY A 197 9.09 26.05 0.72
CA GLY A 197 8.98 27.45 0.31
C GLY A 197 8.80 27.59 -1.21
N THR A 198 9.68 26.93 -1.96
CA THR A 198 9.64 26.92 -3.44
C THR A 198 8.74 25.81 -3.99
N LYS A 199 8.32 24.84 -3.15
CA LYS A 199 7.63 23.60 -3.55
C LYS A 199 8.41 22.80 -4.57
N GLN A 200 9.72 22.80 -4.44
CA GLN A 200 10.62 21.99 -5.25
C GLN A 200 10.85 20.65 -4.58
N CYS A 201 10.79 19.57 -5.35
CA CYS A 201 11.10 18.21 -4.91
C CYS A 201 12.22 17.65 -5.76
N THR A 202 13.29 17.20 -5.13
CA THR A 202 14.41 16.53 -5.79
C THR A 202 14.35 15.03 -5.51
N LEU A 203 14.37 14.26 -6.58
CA LEU A 203 14.40 12.80 -6.55
C LEU A 203 15.75 12.31 -7.06
N THR A 204 16.32 11.30 -6.41
CA THR A 204 17.52 10.59 -6.88
C THR A 204 17.23 9.09 -7.03
N ILE A 205 18.01 8.42 -7.87
CA ILE A 205 17.86 6.98 -8.10
C ILE A 205 17.91 6.22 -6.77
N ASN A 206 16.96 5.29 -6.61
CA ASN A 206 17.00 4.29 -5.55
C ASN A 206 17.86 3.10 -6.02
N PRO A 207 19.05 2.86 -5.44
CA PRO A 207 19.93 1.78 -5.87
C PRO A 207 19.38 0.37 -5.54
N GLU A 208 18.42 0.30 -4.61
CA GLU A 208 17.79 -0.96 -4.22
C GLU A 208 16.65 -1.39 -5.14
N PHE A 209 16.17 -0.51 -6.03
CA PHE A 209 15.11 -0.83 -6.98
C PHE A 209 15.56 -1.89 -7.99
N LYS A 210 14.83 -3.01 -8.07
CA LYS A 210 15.22 -4.17 -8.89
C LYS A 210 14.76 -4.09 -10.35
N GLY A 211 13.93 -3.10 -10.70
CA GLY A 211 13.45 -2.87 -12.07
C GLY A 211 11.93 -2.92 -12.20
N ASN A 212 11.46 -2.45 -13.34
CA ASN A 212 10.08 -2.60 -13.78
C ASN A 212 9.83 -4.03 -14.31
N PHE A 213 8.62 -4.31 -14.86
CA PHE A 213 8.26 -5.61 -15.44
C PHE A 213 9.18 -6.06 -16.61
N GLU A 214 9.92 -5.15 -17.24
CA GLU A 214 10.93 -5.44 -18.26
C GLU A 214 12.35 -5.56 -17.66
N GLY A 215 12.51 -5.47 -16.35
CA GLY A 215 13.80 -5.45 -15.67
C GLY A 215 14.59 -4.15 -15.84
N GLN A 216 13.96 -3.09 -16.31
CA GLN A 216 14.62 -1.80 -16.55
C GLN A 216 14.72 -1.00 -15.24
N THR A 217 15.88 -0.42 -15.01
CA THR A 217 16.15 0.52 -13.92
C THR A 217 16.30 1.95 -14.44
N PRO A 218 16.08 3.00 -13.63
CA PRO A 218 16.22 4.37 -14.09
C PRO A 218 17.65 4.70 -14.50
N SER A 219 17.79 5.50 -15.57
CA SER A 219 19.07 5.99 -16.06
C SER A 219 19.31 7.49 -15.83
N ILE A 220 18.28 8.24 -15.45
CA ILE A 220 18.37 9.66 -15.10
C ILE A 220 18.69 9.75 -13.61
N GLU A 221 19.88 10.22 -13.26
CA GLU A 221 20.35 10.23 -11.87
C GLU A 221 19.49 11.08 -10.94
N THR A 222 19.03 12.24 -11.43
CA THR A 222 18.29 13.22 -10.63
C THR A 222 17.11 13.77 -11.43
N VAL A 223 15.94 13.77 -10.80
CA VAL A 223 14.72 14.40 -11.32
C VAL A 223 14.29 15.49 -10.36
N VAL A 224 14.09 16.71 -10.87
CA VAL A 224 13.66 17.85 -10.09
C VAL A 224 12.26 18.26 -10.51
N TYR A 225 11.31 18.16 -9.59
CA TYR A 225 9.97 18.70 -9.77
C TYR A 225 9.93 20.12 -9.22
N VAL A 226 9.48 21.06 -10.05
CA VAL A 226 9.30 22.47 -9.65
C VAL A 226 7.84 22.88 -9.78
N PHE A 227 7.36 23.64 -8.82
CA PHE A 227 6.04 24.24 -8.94
C PHE A 227 6.06 25.37 -9.96
N ILE A 228 5.17 25.32 -10.94
CA ILE A 228 5.02 26.33 -12.00
C ILE A 228 3.62 26.92 -11.94
N VAL A 229 3.52 28.26 -11.94
CA VAL A 229 2.25 28.96 -12.10
C VAL A 229 1.82 28.89 -13.57
N SER A 230 0.57 28.51 -13.82
CA SER A 230 0.07 28.22 -15.18
C SER A 230 0.29 29.38 -16.18
N GLU A 231 0.16 30.62 -15.71
CA GLU A 231 0.32 31.82 -16.55
C GLU A 231 1.77 32.04 -17.04
N THR A 232 2.75 31.45 -16.35
CA THR A 232 4.18 31.64 -16.64
C THR A 232 4.86 30.41 -17.27
N GLN A 233 4.13 29.31 -17.49
CA GLN A 233 4.69 28.05 -17.98
C GLN A 233 5.52 28.20 -19.27
N LEU A 234 4.96 28.93 -20.28
CA LEU A 234 5.63 29.12 -21.56
C LEU A 234 6.90 29.96 -21.44
N GLU A 235 6.92 30.96 -20.56
CA GLU A 235 8.09 31.81 -20.35
C GLU A 235 9.19 31.05 -19.61
N GLN A 236 8.83 30.25 -18.62
CA GLN A 236 9.77 29.38 -17.91
C GLN A 236 10.39 28.31 -18.83
N LEU A 237 9.57 27.72 -19.72
CA LEU A 237 10.07 26.73 -20.67
C LEU A 237 11.06 27.32 -21.69
N LYS A 238 10.93 28.62 -22.02
CA LYS A 238 11.84 29.33 -22.96
C LYS A 238 13.14 29.76 -22.29
N THR A 239 13.13 29.96 -21.00
CA THR A 239 14.31 30.48 -20.26
C THR A 239 15.18 29.37 -19.65
N GLY A 240 14.73 28.12 -19.65
CA GLY A 240 15.43 26.93 -19.15
C GLY A 240 15.08 26.64 -17.72
#